data_031e131656bc89207d6a495d6f3b5e7b
#
_entry.id   031e131656bc89207d6a495d6f3b5e7b
#
_cell.length_a   1.000
_cell.length_b   1.000
_cell.length_c   1.000
_cell.angle_alpha   90.00
_cell.angle_beta   90.00
_cell.angle_gamma   90.00
#
_symmetry.space_group_name_H-M   'P 1'
#
loop_
_entity.id
_entity.type
_entity.pdbx_description
1 polymer ?
#
loop_
_entity_poly.entity_id
_entity_poly.type
_entity_poly.pdbx_seq_one_letter_code
_entity_poly.pdbx_strand_id
1 'polypeptide(L)'
;MIFITLWKFKQKATKEMLAVSVKLAEELPKEGIEIKCNYWTLGKCDLVTIAEAKDEMTFMNALLRYGDIFSTETFIGLSREDVIKLVHNN
;
A
#
# COMPACT_ATOMS: atom_id res chain seq x y z
N MET A 1 10.76 5.78 1.71
CA MET A 1 9.90 6.12 0.56
C MET A 1 8.45 5.88 0.93
N ILE A 2 7.58 6.74 0.47
CA ILE A 2 6.15 6.64 0.75
C ILE A 2 5.44 6.02 -0.44
N PHE A 3 4.67 4.97 -0.16
CA PHE A 3 3.90 4.24 -1.17
C PHE A 3 2.41 4.36 -0.87
N ILE A 4 1.67 4.87 -1.83
CA ILE A 4 0.21 4.98 -1.75
C ILE A 4 -0.37 3.92 -2.66
N THR A 5 -1.07 2.95 -2.11
CA THR A 5 -1.57 1.82 -2.87
C THR A 5 -3.09 1.75 -2.82
N LEU A 6 -3.67 1.59 -3.99
CA LEU A 6 -5.09 1.30 -4.16
C LEU A 6 -5.20 -0.20 -4.39
N TRP A 7 -5.99 -0.87 -3.55
CA TRP A 7 -6.17 -2.31 -3.59
C TRP A 7 -7.59 -2.63 -4.02
N LYS A 8 -7.72 -3.56 -4.94
CA LYS A 8 -9.03 -4.05 -5.36
C LYS A 8 -9.02 -5.56 -5.37
N PHE A 9 -10.02 -6.18 -4.75
CA PHE A 9 -10.18 -7.63 -4.85
C PHE A 9 -10.42 -8.02 -6.30
N LYS A 10 -9.73 -9.06 -6.77
CA LYS A 10 -9.89 -9.56 -8.14
C LYS A 10 -11.25 -10.18 -8.39
N GLN A 11 -11.91 -10.61 -7.32
CA GLN A 11 -13.25 -11.16 -7.37
C GLN A 11 -13.99 -10.77 -6.09
N LYS A 12 -15.26 -11.12 -5.99
CA LYS A 12 -16.08 -10.77 -4.83
C LYS A 12 -15.38 -11.24 -3.54
N ALA A 13 -15.24 -10.33 -2.58
CA ALA A 13 -14.57 -10.62 -1.32
C ALA A 13 -15.31 -11.70 -0.53
N THR A 14 -14.56 -12.69 -0.05
CA THR A 14 -15.04 -13.73 0.84
C THR A 14 -14.50 -13.48 2.25
N LYS A 15 -15.00 -14.22 3.24
CA LYS A 15 -14.47 -14.15 4.59
C LYS A 15 -12.98 -14.49 4.62
N GLU A 16 -12.57 -15.48 3.82
CA GLU A 16 -11.17 -15.90 3.72
C GLU A 16 -10.30 -14.81 3.14
N MET A 17 -10.77 -14.10 2.13
CA MET A 17 -10.04 -12.99 1.52
C MET A 17 -9.90 -11.81 2.50
N LEU A 18 -10.95 -11.53 3.27
CA LEU A 18 -10.88 -10.50 4.31
C LEU A 18 -9.89 -10.89 5.42
N ALA A 19 -9.86 -12.16 5.80
CA ALA A 19 -8.89 -12.66 6.78
C ALA A 19 -7.46 -12.50 6.27
N VAL A 20 -7.21 -12.75 4.98
CA VAL A 20 -5.90 -12.53 4.37
C VAL A 20 -5.50 -11.06 4.45
N SER A 21 -6.43 -10.13 4.22
CA SER A 21 -6.12 -8.70 4.28
C SER A 21 -5.75 -8.25 5.70
N VAL A 22 -6.39 -8.82 6.72
CA VAL A 22 -6.01 -8.56 8.12
C VAL A 22 -4.61 -9.10 8.41
N LYS A 23 -4.33 -10.30 7.94
CA LYS A 23 -3.03 -10.95 8.12
C LYS A 23 -1.91 -10.17 7.41
N LEU A 24 -2.22 -9.60 6.25
CA LEU A 24 -1.31 -8.76 5.49
C LEU A 24 -0.81 -7.59 6.35
N ALA A 25 -1.70 -6.92 7.04
CA ALA A 25 -1.35 -5.80 7.91
C ALA A 25 -0.41 -6.22 9.05
N GLU A 26 -0.49 -7.47 9.49
CA GLU A 26 0.40 -8.02 10.52
C GLU A 26 1.75 -8.44 9.96
N GLU A 27 1.79 -8.90 8.71
CA GLU A 27 3.01 -9.42 8.08
C GLU A 27 3.91 -8.33 7.49
N LEU A 28 3.33 -7.28 6.94
CA LEU A 28 4.10 -6.23 6.26
C LEU A 28 5.18 -5.57 7.14
N PRO A 29 4.93 -5.26 8.42
CA PRO A 29 5.98 -4.68 9.27
C PRO A 29 7.20 -5.58 9.43
N LYS A 30 7.02 -6.90 9.41
CA LYS A 30 8.11 -7.87 9.50
C LYS A 30 9.01 -7.83 8.27
N GLU A 31 8.52 -7.28 7.17
CA GLU A 31 9.24 -7.18 5.90
C GLU A 31 9.82 -5.79 5.66
N GLY A 32 9.76 -4.93 6.66
CA GLY A 32 10.29 -3.57 6.55
C GLY A 32 9.31 -2.58 5.93
N ILE A 33 8.02 -2.89 5.94
CA ILE A 33 6.97 -2.01 5.42
C ILE A 33 6.12 -1.54 6.59
N GLU A 34 6.18 -0.24 6.88
CA GLU A 34 5.39 0.37 7.94
C GLU A 34 4.12 0.98 7.35
N ILE A 35 2.96 0.50 7.77
CA ILE A 35 1.68 1.05 7.32
C ILE A 35 1.36 2.26 8.18
N LYS A 36 1.30 3.44 7.56
CA LYS A 36 0.97 4.70 8.23
C LYS A 36 -0.54 4.89 8.33
N CYS A 37 -1.26 4.54 7.28
CA CYS A 37 -2.72 4.67 7.22
C CYS A 37 -3.29 3.55 6.37
N ASN A 38 -4.48 3.08 6.72
CA ASN A 38 -5.26 2.24 5.83
C ASN A 38 -6.74 2.56 5.98
N TYR A 39 -7.47 2.49 4.89
CA TYR A 39 -8.90 2.77 4.86
C TYR A 39 -9.60 1.81 3.89
N TRP A 40 -10.68 1.22 4.33
CA TRP A 40 -11.61 0.55 3.44
C TRP A 40 -12.45 1.60 2.75
N THR A 41 -12.64 1.46 1.45
CA THR A 41 -13.28 2.50 0.64
C THR A 41 -14.50 1.98 -0.09
N LEU A 42 -15.37 2.90 -0.46
CA LEU A 42 -16.47 2.65 -1.38
C LEU A 42 -16.05 3.23 -2.74
N GLY A 43 -16.36 2.53 -3.82
CA GLY A 43 -16.04 3.01 -5.16
C GLY A 43 -15.16 2.05 -5.94
N LYS A 44 -14.23 2.59 -6.72
CA LYS A 44 -13.43 1.81 -7.66
C LYS A 44 -12.41 0.89 -7.01
N CYS A 45 -11.90 1.26 -5.86
CA CYS A 45 -11.00 0.39 -5.09
C CYS A 45 -11.67 0.00 -3.78
N ASP A 46 -11.14 -1.04 -3.14
CA ASP A 46 -11.70 -1.58 -1.91
C ASP A 46 -10.93 -1.13 -0.69
N LEU A 47 -9.64 -0.85 -0.84
CA LEU A 47 -8.76 -0.48 0.25
C LEU A 47 -7.70 0.48 -0.24
N VAL A 48 -7.36 1.47 0.59
CA VAL A 48 -6.24 2.39 0.34
C VAL A 48 -5.28 2.28 1.50
N THR A 49 -3.99 2.13 1.19
CA THR A 49 -2.94 2.16 2.20
C THR A 49 -1.91 3.23 1.88
N ILE A 50 -1.36 3.82 2.94
CA ILE A 50 -0.17 4.68 2.85
C ILE A 50 0.87 4.00 3.71
N ALA A 51 1.98 3.63 3.09
CA ALA A 51 3.03 2.86 3.75
C ALA A 51 4.40 3.45 3.49
N GLU A 52 5.34 3.12 4.35
CA GLU A 52 6.73 3.54 4.22
C GLU A 52 7.62 2.31 4.14
N ALA A 53 8.55 2.32 3.19
CA ALA A 53 9.56 1.27 3.03
C ALA A 53 10.86 1.91 2.53
N LYS A 54 11.97 1.20 2.68
CA LYS A 54 13.28 1.74 2.30
C LYS A 54 13.45 1.95 0.80
N ASP A 55 12.82 1.10 -0.02
CA ASP A 55 12.96 1.15 -1.48
C ASP A 55 11.80 0.44 -2.18
N GLU A 56 11.75 0.58 -3.49
CA GLU A 56 10.71 -0.02 -4.33
C GLU A 56 10.78 -1.54 -4.33
N MET A 57 11.99 -2.11 -4.30
CA MET A 57 12.18 -3.56 -4.32
C MET A 57 11.52 -4.23 -3.12
N THR A 58 11.70 -3.65 -1.94
CA THR A 58 11.09 -4.15 -0.72
C THR A 58 9.57 -4.14 -0.82
N PHE A 59 9.02 -3.05 -1.32
CA PHE A 59 7.57 -2.91 -1.44
C PHE A 59 7.00 -3.84 -2.52
N MET A 60 7.62 -3.87 -3.68
CA MET A 60 7.21 -4.73 -4.80
C MET A 60 7.22 -6.21 -4.41
N ASN A 61 8.27 -6.64 -3.70
CA ASN A 61 8.37 -8.02 -3.25
C ASN A 61 7.19 -8.43 -2.38
N ALA A 62 6.74 -7.54 -1.51
CA ALA A 62 5.55 -7.79 -0.70
C ALA A 62 4.28 -7.86 -1.54
N LEU A 63 4.10 -6.91 -2.48
CA LEU A 63 2.92 -6.87 -3.33
C LEU A 63 2.75 -8.14 -4.18
N LEU A 64 3.86 -8.67 -4.70
CA LEU A 64 3.80 -9.85 -5.56
C LEU A 64 3.19 -11.06 -4.86
N ARG A 65 3.33 -11.16 -3.55
CA ARG A 65 2.76 -12.28 -2.80
C ARG A 65 1.25 -12.25 -2.69
N TYR A 66 0.65 -11.09 -2.92
CA TYR A 66 -0.80 -10.90 -2.80
C TYR A 66 -1.49 -10.70 -4.14
N GLY A 67 -0.74 -10.89 -5.23
CA GLY A 67 -1.24 -10.69 -6.58
C GLY A 67 -2.38 -11.61 -7.00
N ASP A 68 -2.55 -12.75 -6.33
CA ASP A 68 -3.64 -13.68 -6.62
C ASP A 68 -4.99 -13.15 -6.12
N ILE A 69 -4.97 -12.34 -5.07
CA ILE A 69 -6.16 -11.86 -4.38
C ILE A 69 -6.50 -10.43 -4.78
N PHE A 70 -5.48 -9.60 -4.92
CA PHE A 70 -5.63 -8.17 -5.18
C PHE A 70 -5.05 -7.76 -6.52
N SER A 71 -5.75 -6.83 -7.17
CA SER A 71 -5.18 -5.97 -8.18
C SER A 71 -4.78 -4.68 -7.47
N THR A 72 -3.57 -4.19 -7.73
CA THR A 72 -3.04 -3.02 -7.04
C THR A 72 -2.57 -1.94 -8.00
N GLU A 73 -2.68 -0.71 -7.55
CA GLU A 73 -2.08 0.43 -8.22
C GLU A 73 -1.33 1.22 -7.16
N THR A 74 -0.04 1.43 -7.37
CA THR A 74 0.83 2.07 -6.38
C THR A 74 1.46 3.33 -6.92
N PHE A 75 1.40 4.38 -6.11
CA PHE A 75 2.03 5.67 -6.38
C PHE A 75 3.12 5.91 -5.35
N ILE A 76 4.23 6.50 -5.78
CA ILE A 76 5.26 6.96 -4.87
C ILE A 76 4.93 8.41 -4.53
N GLY A 77 4.78 8.69 -3.23
CA GLY A 77 4.43 10.01 -2.73
C GLY A 77 5.62 10.73 -2.11
N LEU A 78 5.55 12.04 -2.12
CA LEU A 78 6.47 12.91 -1.39
C LEU A 78 5.66 13.67 -0.35
N SER A 79 6.27 13.91 0.82
CA SER A 79 5.64 14.74 1.82
C SER A 79 5.55 16.19 1.33
N ARG A 80 4.63 16.95 1.91
CA ARG A 80 4.51 18.37 1.60
C ARG A 80 5.82 19.10 1.91
N GLU A 81 6.48 18.78 3.03
CA GLU A 81 7.75 19.38 3.42
C GLU A 81 8.82 19.13 2.37
N ASP A 82 8.90 17.92 1.83
CA ASP A 82 9.88 17.59 0.80
C ASP A 82 9.62 18.37 -0.48
N VAL A 83 8.37 18.51 -0.88
CA VAL A 83 8.01 19.29 -2.07
C VAL A 83 8.34 20.77 -1.88
N ILE A 84 8.07 21.32 -0.69
CA ILE A 84 8.42 22.70 -0.37
C ILE A 84 9.93 22.92 -0.49
N LYS A 85 10.75 21.98 0.01
CA LYS A 85 12.20 22.05 -0.14
C LYS A 85 12.65 22.08 -1.59
N LEU A 86 12.03 21.26 -2.43
CA LEU A 86 12.32 21.25 -3.86
C LEU A 86 12.03 22.59 -4.51
N VAL A 87 10.92 23.22 -4.16
CA VAL A 87 10.54 24.52 -4.70
C VAL A 87 11.52 25.61 -4.25
N HIS A 88 11.92 25.59 -2.98
CA HIS A 88 12.86 26.60 -2.45
C HIS A 88 14.29 26.44 -2.96
N ASN A 89 14.68 25.23 -3.35
CA ASN A 89 16.03 24.94 -3.84
C ASN A 89 16.18 25.13 -5.36
N ASN A 90 15.12 25.47 -6.04
CA ASN A 90 15.13 25.77 -7.46
C ASN A 90 14.83 27.29 -7.68
#